data_985261ae1c1a854d086f3381f1d42fca
#
_entry.id   985261ae1c1a854d086f3381f1d42fca
#
_cell.length_a   1.000
_cell.length_b   1.000
_cell.length_c   1.000
_cell.angle_alpha   90.00
_cell.angle_beta   90.00
_cell.angle_gamma   90.00
#
_symmetry.space_group_name_H-M   'P 1'
#
loop_
_entity.id
_entity.type
_entity.pdbx_description
1 polymer ?
#
loop_
_entity_poly.entity_id
_entity_poly.type
_entity_poly.pdbx_seq_one_letter_code
_entity_poly.pdbx_strand_id
1 'polypeptide(L)'
;DNGVRNAAVDIPLVESSINVDPGRFFEHWVAGQLWSALSYTKVGRLLYYRTSDGAEVDFIVQTNHELIPIDVKWTDHPRQSDTRHLKTFIADQSGRCTRGYLVSRCPYVLDLGNHITAIPWWML
;
A
#
# COMPACT_ATOMS: atom_id res chain seq x y z
N ASP A 1 -13.28 6.26 1.84
CA ASP A 1 -14.13 5.88 2.97
C ASP A 1 -14.86 4.56 2.69
N ASN A 2 -14.65 3.56 3.56
CA ASN A 2 -15.25 2.23 3.42
C ASN A 2 -16.79 2.27 3.52
N GLY A 3 -17.35 3.19 4.28
CA GLY A 3 -18.79 3.37 4.40
C GLY A 3 -19.43 3.82 3.10
N VAL A 4 -18.85 4.81 2.43
CA VAL A 4 -19.32 5.29 1.12
C VAL A 4 -19.18 4.21 0.06
N ARG A 5 -18.04 3.52 0.03
CA ARG A 5 -17.82 2.38 -0.88
C ARG A 5 -18.86 1.28 -0.68
N ASN A 6 -19.09 0.89 0.57
CA ASN A 6 -20.02 -0.17 0.89
C ASN A 6 -21.47 0.19 0.51
N ALA A 7 -21.87 1.43 0.77
CA ALA A 7 -23.17 1.93 0.34
C ALA A 7 -23.35 1.91 -1.19
N ALA A 8 -22.28 2.22 -1.93
CA ALA A 8 -22.32 2.22 -3.40
C ALA A 8 -22.42 0.81 -4.04
N VAL A 9 -22.04 -0.23 -3.29
CA VAL A 9 -22.07 -1.63 -3.76
C VAL A 9 -23.00 -2.54 -2.91
N ASP A 10 -23.90 -1.94 -2.14
CA ASP A 10 -24.87 -2.64 -1.28
C ASP A 10 -24.23 -3.62 -0.27
N ILE A 11 -23.03 -3.34 0.21
CA ILE A 11 -22.39 -4.14 1.24
C ILE A 11 -22.76 -3.56 2.62
N PRO A 12 -23.42 -4.32 3.50
CA PRO A 12 -23.77 -3.83 4.83
C PRO A 12 -22.53 -3.58 5.68
N LEU A 13 -22.58 -2.56 6.53
CA LEU A 13 -21.50 -2.22 7.49
C LEU A 13 -21.57 -3.14 8.71
N VAL A 14 -21.32 -4.42 8.49
CA VAL A 14 -21.24 -5.45 9.54
C VAL A 14 -19.90 -6.16 9.50
N GLU A 15 -19.48 -6.69 10.63
CA GLU A 15 -18.20 -7.39 10.77
C GLU A 15 -18.03 -8.53 9.75
N SER A 16 -19.12 -9.25 9.46
CA SER A 16 -19.11 -10.33 8.46
C SER A 16 -18.72 -9.86 7.06
N SER A 17 -19.03 -8.62 6.68
CA SER A 17 -18.65 -8.07 5.36
C SER A 17 -17.14 -7.83 5.25
N ILE A 18 -16.47 -7.49 6.34
CA ILE A 18 -15.02 -7.34 6.41
C ILE A 18 -14.35 -8.71 6.28
N ASN A 19 -14.93 -9.74 6.89
CA ASN A 19 -14.39 -11.10 6.87
C ASN A 19 -14.43 -11.77 5.49
N VAL A 20 -15.28 -11.29 4.56
CA VAL A 20 -15.34 -11.81 3.20
C VAL A 20 -14.10 -11.41 2.38
N ASP A 21 -13.61 -10.17 2.53
CA ASP A 21 -12.42 -9.68 1.81
C ASP A 21 -11.66 -8.66 2.68
N PRO A 22 -10.99 -9.14 3.73
CA PRO A 22 -10.29 -8.26 4.66
C PRO A 22 -9.11 -7.53 3.99
N GLY A 23 -8.47 -8.15 2.98
CA GLY A 23 -7.37 -7.55 2.24
C GLY A 23 -7.79 -6.29 1.52
N ARG A 24 -8.90 -6.34 0.81
CA ARG A 24 -9.45 -5.20 0.07
C ARG A 24 -9.93 -4.07 0.97
N PHE A 25 -10.53 -4.39 2.12
CA PHE A 25 -10.89 -3.38 3.11
C PHE A 25 -9.66 -2.70 3.70
N PHE A 26 -8.62 -3.47 3.97
CA PHE A 26 -7.38 -2.97 4.50
C PHE A 26 -6.66 -2.05 3.51
N GLU A 27 -6.54 -2.47 2.25
CA GLU A 27 -5.98 -1.65 1.17
C GLU A 27 -6.73 -0.31 1.03
N HIS A 28 -8.07 -0.35 1.05
CA HIS A 28 -8.88 0.87 0.97
C HIS A 28 -8.70 1.78 2.18
N TRP A 29 -8.53 1.20 3.37
CA TRP A 29 -8.22 1.98 4.57
C TRP A 29 -6.85 2.65 4.44
N VAL A 30 -5.82 1.93 4.00
CA VAL A 30 -4.47 2.46 3.75
C VAL A 30 -4.51 3.60 2.73
N ALA A 31 -5.27 3.44 1.64
CA ALA A 31 -5.49 4.50 0.65
C ALA A 31 -6.02 5.79 1.30
N GLY A 32 -6.99 5.66 2.20
CA GLY A 32 -7.56 6.80 2.93
C GLY A 32 -6.54 7.50 3.83
N GLN A 33 -5.69 6.74 4.53
CA GLN A 33 -4.62 7.31 5.38
C GLN A 33 -3.60 8.06 4.53
N LEU A 34 -3.08 7.43 3.47
CA LEU A 34 -2.11 8.05 2.57
C LEU A 34 -2.68 9.31 1.90
N TRP A 35 -3.91 9.24 1.40
CA TRP A 35 -4.59 10.39 0.82
C TRP A 35 -4.72 11.56 1.81
N SER A 36 -5.15 11.26 3.03
CA SER A 36 -5.33 12.25 4.09
C SER A 36 -4.00 12.93 4.43
N ALA A 37 -2.95 12.14 4.65
CA ALA A 37 -1.62 12.64 4.98
C ALA A 37 -1.04 13.53 3.86
N LEU A 38 -1.14 13.09 2.59
CA LEU A 38 -0.66 13.86 1.45
C LEU A 38 -1.47 15.15 1.21
N SER A 39 -2.78 15.10 1.42
CA SER A 39 -3.66 16.26 1.31
C SER A 39 -3.35 17.31 2.36
N TYR A 40 -3.02 16.88 3.58
CA TYR A 40 -2.65 17.78 4.67
C TYR A 40 -1.25 18.38 4.48
N THR A 41 -0.27 17.55 4.14
CA THR A 41 1.14 17.98 4.02
C THR A 41 1.45 18.69 2.70
N LYS A 42 0.66 18.44 1.64
CA LYS A 42 0.88 18.92 0.26
C LYS A 42 2.26 18.53 -0.31
N VAL A 43 2.87 17.48 0.21
CA VAL A 43 4.26 17.10 -0.13
C VAL A 43 4.33 16.24 -1.39
N GLY A 44 3.22 15.62 -1.84
CA GLY A 44 3.27 14.71 -2.97
C GLY A 44 1.89 14.36 -3.53
N ARG A 45 1.90 13.40 -4.45
CA ARG A 45 0.68 12.86 -5.07
C ARG A 45 0.62 11.35 -4.86
N LEU A 46 -0.59 10.84 -4.70
CA LEU A 46 -0.86 9.41 -4.67
C LEU A 46 -1.21 8.93 -6.08
N LEU A 47 -0.47 7.95 -6.55
CA LEU A 47 -0.66 7.31 -7.86
C LEU A 47 -0.86 5.81 -7.68
N TYR A 48 -1.40 5.17 -8.71
CA TYR A 48 -1.50 3.72 -8.85
C TYR A 48 -0.59 3.25 -9.97
N TYR A 49 -0.05 2.05 -9.85
CA TYR A 49 0.79 1.48 -10.89
C TYR A 49 0.33 0.07 -11.24
N ARG A 50 0.05 -0.12 -12.52
CA ARG A 50 -0.27 -1.42 -13.10
C ARG A 50 0.34 -1.52 -14.47
N THR A 51 1.03 -2.62 -14.74
CA THR A 51 1.56 -2.93 -16.06
C THR A 51 0.62 -3.83 -16.86
N SER A 52 0.80 -3.85 -18.19
CA SER A 52 0.10 -4.80 -19.08
C SER A 52 0.39 -6.26 -18.75
N ASP A 53 1.56 -6.55 -18.17
CA ASP A 53 2.01 -7.89 -17.80
C ASP A 53 1.48 -8.36 -16.44
N GLY A 54 0.64 -7.52 -15.79
CA GLY A 54 0.01 -7.85 -14.52
C GLY A 54 0.85 -7.56 -13.27
N ALA A 55 1.99 -6.87 -13.40
CA ALA A 55 2.67 -6.34 -12.22
C ALA A 55 1.88 -5.14 -11.68
N GLU A 56 1.58 -5.16 -10.39
CA GLU A 56 0.78 -4.14 -9.73
C GLU A 56 1.47 -3.71 -8.45
N VAL A 57 1.58 -2.40 -8.25
CA VAL A 57 1.95 -1.79 -6.98
C VAL A 57 0.75 -0.97 -6.53
N ASP A 58 0.24 -1.25 -5.34
CA ASP A 58 -1.02 -0.68 -4.87
C ASP A 58 -1.01 0.84 -4.87
N PHE A 59 0.10 1.44 -4.40
CA PHE A 59 0.24 2.89 -4.33
C PHE A 59 1.65 3.33 -4.66
N ILE A 60 1.77 4.52 -5.24
CA ILE A 60 3.03 5.23 -5.40
C ILE A 60 2.86 6.64 -4.85
N VAL A 61 3.65 7.00 -3.87
CA VAL A 61 3.77 8.37 -3.43
C VAL A 61 4.84 9.05 -4.29
N GLN A 62 4.40 9.97 -5.14
CA GLN A 62 5.28 10.79 -5.95
C GLN A 62 5.56 12.11 -5.25
N THR A 63 6.81 12.36 -4.92
CA THR A 63 7.30 13.67 -4.47
C THR A 63 8.07 14.38 -5.58
N ASN A 64 8.58 15.57 -5.32
CA ASN A 64 9.44 16.29 -6.28
C ASN A 64 10.78 15.58 -6.54
N HIS A 65 11.20 14.69 -5.63
CA HIS A 65 12.53 14.10 -5.64
C HIS A 65 12.53 12.59 -5.90
N GLU A 66 11.50 11.88 -5.44
CA GLU A 66 11.47 10.42 -5.48
C GLU A 66 10.07 9.85 -5.72
N LEU A 67 10.06 8.58 -6.16
CA LEU A 67 8.89 7.72 -6.20
C LEU A 67 9.02 6.70 -5.07
N ILE A 68 8.00 6.58 -4.24
CA ILE A 68 7.97 5.65 -3.11
C ILE A 68 6.83 4.66 -3.36
N PRO A 69 7.13 3.43 -3.82
CA PRO A 69 6.13 2.39 -4.00
C PRO A 69 5.72 1.78 -2.66
N ILE A 70 4.43 1.52 -2.52
CA ILE A 70 3.81 0.97 -1.33
C ILE A 70 2.87 -0.15 -1.74
N ASP A 71 3.11 -1.35 -1.27
CA ASP A 71 2.18 -2.48 -1.34
C ASP A 71 1.49 -2.70 0.01
N VAL A 72 0.31 -3.27 -0.02
CA VAL A 72 -0.50 -3.58 1.15
C VAL A 72 -0.78 -5.07 1.23
N LYS A 73 -0.53 -5.67 2.39
CA LYS A 73 -0.78 -7.09 2.63
C LYS A 73 -1.50 -7.32 3.96
N TRP A 74 -2.63 -7.98 3.89
CA TRP A 74 -3.36 -8.44 5.07
C TRP A 74 -2.67 -9.66 5.68
N THR A 75 -1.53 -9.45 6.33
CA THR A 75 -0.75 -10.48 6.98
C THR A 75 -0.04 -9.96 8.23
N ASP A 76 0.10 -10.82 9.24
CA ASP A 76 0.87 -10.51 10.45
C ASP A 76 2.37 -10.85 10.25
N HIS A 77 2.67 -11.66 9.24
CA HIS A 77 4.01 -12.17 8.95
C HIS A 77 4.42 -11.90 7.50
N PRO A 78 4.71 -10.63 7.14
CA PRO A 78 5.17 -10.29 5.80
C PRO A 78 6.51 -10.96 5.52
N ARG A 79 6.68 -11.42 4.27
CA ARG A 79 7.86 -12.17 3.82
C ARG A 79 8.50 -11.49 2.62
N GLN A 80 9.75 -11.83 2.35
CA GLN A 80 10.45 -11.35 1.16
C GLN A 80 9.74 -11.73 -0.15
N SER A 81 9.01 -12.84 -0.18
CA SER A 81 8.18 -13.24 -1.33
C SER A 81 7.06 -12.25 -1.66
N ASP A 82 6.56 -11.52 -0.65
CA ASP A 82 5.49 -10.55 -0.81
C ASP A 82 5.96 -9.23 -1.47
N THR A 83 7.27 -9.07 -1.66
CA THR A 83 7.88 -7.84 -2.19
C THR A 83 8.18 -7.87 -3.68
N ARG A 84 7.72 -8.90 -4.40
CA ARG A 84 8.09 -9.13 -5.80
C ARG A 84 7.83 -7.92 -6.69
N HIS A 85 6.65 -7.35 -6.62
CA HIS A 85 6.26 -6.23 -7.48
C HIS A 85 6.97 -4.93 -7.08
N LEU A 86 7.20 -4.72 -5.78
CA LEU A 86 8.00 -3.61 -5.29
C LEU A 86 9.43 -3.67 -5.83
N LYS A 87 10.07 -4.84 -5.83
CA LYS A 87 11.42 -5.05 -6.38
C LYS A 87 11.48 -4.71 -7.87
N THR A 88 10.51 -5.22 -8.63
CA THR A 88 10.44 -4.93 -10.07
C THR A 88 10.30 -3.43 -10.30
N PHE A 89 9.39 -2.77 -9.59
CA PHE A 89 9.19 -1.33 -9.73
C PHE A 89 10.45 -0.52 -9.38
N ILE A 90 11.13 -0.86 -8.27
CA ILE A 90 12.37 -0.17 -7.86
C ILE A 90 13.46 -0.32 -8.94
N ALA A 91 13.60 -1.52 -9.51
CA ALA A 91 14.57 -1.78 -10.57
C ALA A 91 14.25 -0.98 -11.84
N ASP A 92 12.99 -0.95 -12.26
CA ASP A 92 12.53 -0.25 -13.46
C ASP A 92 12.64 1.29 -13.33
N GLN A 93 12.47 1.80 -12.11
CA GLN A 93 12.52 3.23 -11.80
C GLN A 93 13.86 3.64 -11.15
N SER A 94 14.95 2.95 -11.48
CA SER A 94 16.28 3.24 -10.93
C SER A 94 16.66 4.71 -11.15
N GLY A 95 17.18 5.35 -10.09
CA GLY A 95 17.49 6.78 -10.07
C GLY A 95 16.35 7.69 -9.54
N ARG A 96 15.11 7.21 -9.53
CA ARG A 96 13.98 7.93 -8.93
C ARG A 96 13.31 7.17 -7.79
N CYS A 97 13.60 5.90 -7.66
CA CYS A 97 13.07 5.01 -6.64
C CYS A 97 14.20 4.26 -5.96
N THR A 98 14.45 4.54 -4.70
CA THR A 98 15.56 3.95 -3.93
C THR A 98 15.07 3.04 -2.81
N ARG A 99 13.79 3.04 -2.49
CA ARG A 99 13.18 2.30 -1.39
C ARG A 99 11.71 2.03 -1.65
N GLY A 100 11.17 1.03 -0.96
CA GLY A 100 9.75 0.71 -1.00
C GLY A 100 9.23 0.24 0.36
N TYR A 101 7.92 0.24 0.52
CA TYR A 101 7.28 -0.17 1.77
C TYR A 101 6.20 -1.21 1.52
N LEU A 102 6.11 -2.15 2.45
CA LEU A 102 5.02 -3.11 2.55
C LEU A 102 4.22 -2.82 3.82
N VAL A 103 3.03 -2.25 3.68
CA VAL A 103 2.13 -2.01 4.81
C VAL A 103 1.42 -3.30 5.17
N SER A 104 1.51 -3.71 6.42
CA SER A 104 0.91 -4.96 6.88
C SER A 104 0.45 -4.90 8.34
N ARG A 105 -0.06 -6.00 8.85
CA ARG A 105 -0.40 -6.16 10.27
C ARG A 105 0.77 -6.65 11.12
N CYS A 106 2.00 -6.53 10.62
CA CYS A 106 3.18 -6.92 11.39
C CYS A 106 3.27 -6.13 12.71
N PRO A 107 3.79 -6.75 13.78
CA PRO A 107 3.82 -6.12 15.10
C PRO A 107 4.91 -5.05 15.24
N TYR A 108 5.90 -5.04 14.37
CA TYR A 108 7.03 -4.11 14.35
C TYR A 108 7.58 -3.95 12.92
N VAL A 109 8.44 -2.96 12.75
CA VAL A 109 9.13 -2.70 11.48
C VAL A 109 10.11 -3.84 11.16
N LEU A 110 10.08 -4.33 9.93
CA LEU A 110 10.90 -5.44 9.45
C LEU A 110 11.64 -5.04 8.17
N ASP A 111 12.93 -5.28 8.11
CA ASP A 111 13.68 -5.21 6.86
C ASP A 111 13.43 -6.49 6.04
N LEU A 112 12.86 -6.34 4.85
CA LEU A 112 12.61 -7.45 3.92
C LEU A 112 13.70 -7.59 2.84
N GLY A 113 14.76 -6.80 2.95
CA GLY A 113 15.85 -6.75 1.98
C GLY A 113 15.52 -5.93 0.73
N ASN A 114 16.53 -5.70 -0.12
CA ASN A 114 16.41 -4.93 -1.36
C ASN A 114 15.80 -3.53 -1.17
N HIS A 115 16.13 -2.85 -0.08
CA HIS A 115 15.60 -1.54 0.29
C HIS A 115 14.08 -1.50 0.49
N ILE A 116 13.49 -2.63 0.86
CA ILE A 116 12.05 -2.75 1.15
C ILE A 116 11.85 -3.01 2.63
N THR A 117 11.04 -2.19 3.26
CA THR A 117 10.72 -2.27 4.67
C THR A 117 9.23 -2.58 4.86
N ALA A 118 8.91 -3.60 5.63
CA ALA A 118 7.56 -3.80 6.12
C ALA A 118 7.29 -2.88 7.31
N ILE A 119 6.17 -2.17 7.26
CA ILE A 119 5.74 -1.27 8.32
C ILE A 119 4.36 -1.66 8.84
N PRO A 120 4.16 -1.58 10.15
CA PRO A 120 2.84 -1.76 10.75
C PRO A 120 1.86 -0.68 10.26
N TRP A 121 0.62 -1.09 10.00
CA TRP A 121 -0.44 -0.19 9.53
C TRP A 121 -0.71 1.02 10.44
N TRP A 122 -0.50 0.87 11.74
CA TRP A 122 -0.71 1.93 12.73
C TRP A 122 0.40 3.00 12.74
N MET A 123 1.41 2.86 11.89
CA MET A 123 2.46 3.87 11.69
C MET A 123 2.18 4.84 10.53
N LEU A 124 1.04 4.67 9.85
CA LEU A 124 0.60 5.55 8.76
C LEU A 124 -0.01 6.85 9.25
#